data_ae1dfd289108fab0a1a0f4b125fcef9a
#
_entry.id   ae1dfd289108fab0a1a0f4b125fcef9a
#
_cell.length_a   1.000
_cell.length_b   1.000
_cell.length_c   1.000
_cell.angle_alpha   90.00
_cell.angle_beta   90.00
_cell.angle_gamma   90.00
#
_symmetry.space_group_name_H-M   'P 1'
#
loop_
_entity.id
_entity.type
_entity.pdbx_description
1 polymer ?
#
loop_
_entity_poly.entity_id
_entity_poly.type
_entity_poly.pdbx_seq_one_letter_code
_entity_poly.pdbx_strand_id
1 'polypeptide(L)'
;MVISMLITRMDITGLMNPETEVRACAFLNEERKAHALSFHKEKNRAQSVGAWLLFTYSLHRWLPVSGQDKQMSEEAADRMSAGLAETQDRGVALAVTEFTVEKVLKELRALPLTERENLLWASKVCIGEHGKPYLQNNSDIFFNLSHSGDYVLCGIADRQIGVDIQKRHDKDVSGVKEKIHNAQDKDEDFFLLFSAKEAFCKCTGEGLQRDLSHIAVDCEKGMVKDTVTGDAGRLFAGTHEGYVETAVII
;
A
#
# COMPACT_ATOMS: atom_id res chain seq x y z
N MET A 1 22.69 0.04 2.77
CA MET A 1 21.79 -1.15 2.83
C MET A 1 20.71 -0.93 1.79
N VAL A 2 20.56 -1.81 0.83
CA VAL A 2 19.53 -1.72 -0.21
C VAL A 2 18.18 -2.04 0.44
N ILE A 3 17.17 -1.21 0.19
CA ILE A 3 15.79 -1.42 0.64
C ILE A 3 15.07 -2.15 -0.50
N SER A 4 14.48 -3.30 -0.19
CA SER A 4 13.63 -4.01 -1.14
C SER A 4 12.18 -3.63 -0.87
N MET A 5 11.52 -3.02 -1.87
CA MET A 5 10.14 -2.54 -1.78
C MET A 5 9.43 -2.69 -3.12
N LEU A 6 8.21 -3.17 -3.10
CA LEU A 6 7.30 -3.23 -4.24
C LEU A 6 6.05 -2.41 -3.92
N ILE A 7 5.77 -1.39 -4.71
CA ILE A 7 4.54 -0.60 -4.62
C ILE A 7 3.72 -0.84 -5.89
N THR A 8 2.48 -1.24 -5.69
CA THR A 8 1.53 -1.52 -6.77
C THR A 8 0.24 -0.74 -6.55
N ARG A 9 -0.37 -0.30 -7.64
CA ARG A 9 -1.66 0.38 -7.68
C ARG A 9 -2.60 -0.35 -8.63
N MET A 10 -3.89 -0.34 -8.34
CA MET A 10 -4.90 -0.89 -9.24
C MET A 10 -6.13 0.01 -9.28
N ASP A 11 -6.57 0.32 -10.51
CA ASP A 11 -7.90 0.88 -10.77
C ASP A 11 -8.95 -0.20 -10.50
N ILE A 12 -9.89 0.12 -9.60
CA ILE A 12 -10.94 -0.82 -9.16
C ILE A 12 -12.31 -0.57 -9.81
N THR A 13 -12.40 0.33 -10.77
CA THR A 13 -13.68 0.65 -11.42
C THR A 13 -14.33 -0.59 -12.08
N GLY A 14 -13.50 -1.51 -12.58
CA GLY A 14 -13.96 -2.79 -13.11
C GLY A 14 -14.65 -3.68 -12.07
N LEU A 15 -14.40 -3.51 -10.77
CA LEU A 15 -15.06 -4.27 -9.69
C LEU A 15 -16.47 -3.78 -9.37
N MET A 16 -16.91 -2.66 -9.94
CA MET A 16 -18.30 -2.21 -9.87
C MET A 16 -19.23 -3.13 -10.72
N ASN A 17 -18.65 -3.95 -11.59
CA ASN A 17 -19.40 -5.00 -12.30
C ASN A 17 -19.51 -6.24 -11.38
N PRO A 18 -20.75 -6.73 -11.07
CA PRO A 18 -20.98 -7.86 -10.17
C PRO A 18 -20.27 -9.16 -10.60
N GLU A 19 -20.21 -9.43 -11.91
CA GLU A 19 -19.53 -10.64 -12.42
C GLU A 19 -18.02 -10.57 -12.17
N THR A 20 -17.43 -9.39 -12.36
CA THR A 20 -16.00 -9.15 -12.10
C THR A 20 -15.72 -9.22 -10.60
N GLU A 21 -16.59 -8.66 -9.75
CA GLU A 21 -16.49 -8.76 -8.29
C GLU A 21 -16.48 -10.23 -7.81
N VAL A 22 -17.42 -11.04 -8.31
CA VAL A 22 -17.48 -12.48 -7.99
C VAL A 22 -16.20 -13.20 -8.42
N ARG A 23 -15.69 -12.89 -9.62
CA ARG A 23 -14.43 -13.47 -10.13
C ARG A 23 -13.23 -13.08 -9.27
N ALA A 24 -13.19 -11.87 -8.76
CA ALA A 24 -12.13 -11.39 -7.88
C ALA A 24 -12.19 -12.04 -6.50
N CYS A 25 -13.39 -12.20 -5.95
CA CYS A 25 -13.62 -12.87 -4.66
C CYS A 25 -13.09 -14.32 -4.61
N ALA A 26 -12.94 -14.98 -5.75
CA ALA A 26 -12.38 -16.33 -5.82
C ALA A 26 -10.89 -16.40 -5.43
N PHE A 27 -10.19 -15.26 -5.39
CA PHE A 27 -8.78 -15.14 -4.98
C PHE A 27 -8.60 -14.60 -3.55
N LEU A 28 -9.68 -14.44 -2.80
CA LEU A 28 -9.67 -14.05 -1.40
C LEU A 28 -9.93 -15.28 -0.53
N ASN A 29 -9.34 -15.31 0.67
CA ASN A 29 -9.76 -16.29 1.66
C ASN A 29 -11.18 -15.99 2.16
N GLU A 30 -11.87 -16.98 2.74
CA GLU A 30 -13.28 -16.88 3.11
C GLU A 30 -13.55 -15.76 4.12
N GLU A 31 -12.64 -15.50 5.06
CA GLU A 31 -12.78 -14.43 6.05
C GLU A 31 -12.78 -13.05 5.38
N ARG A 32 -11.82 -12.81 4.47
CA ARG A 32 -11.69 -11.53 3.74
C ARG A 32 -12.82 -11.32 2.76
N LYS A 33 -13.25 -12.38 2.12
CA LYS A 33 -14.44 -12.37 1.24
C LYS A 33 -15.70 -12.00 2.03
N ALA A 34 -15.95 -12.67 3.16
CA ALA A 34 -17.09 -12.37 4.01
C ALA A 34 -17.06 -10.92 4.52
N HIS A 35 -15.89 -10.43 4.97
CA HIS A 35 -15.72 -9.05 5.38
C HIS A 35 -16.00 -8.06 4.24
N ALA A 36 -15.42 -8.28 3.06
CA ALA A 36 -15.64 -7.40 1.91
C ALA A 36 -17.13 -7.35 1.51
N LEU A 37 -17.80 -8.51 1.47
CA LEU A 37 -19.21 -8.60 1.10
C LEU A 37 -20.16 -8.04 2.17
N SER A 38 -19.71 -7.78 3.38
CA SER A 38 -20.50 -7.13 4.44
C SER A 38 -20.76 -5.64 4.19
N PHE A 39 -20.01 -4.98 3.30
CA PHE A 39 -20.21 -3.58 2.98
C PHE A 39 -21.46 -3.38 2.12
N HIS A 40 -22.38 -2.53 2.58
CA HIS A 40 -23.61 -2.20 1.83
C HIS A 40 -23.35 -1.36 0.56
N LYS A 41 -22.36 -0.44 0.64
CA LYS A 41 -22.00 0.42 -0.50
C LYS A 41 -21.10 -0.35 -1.45
N GLU A 42 -21.52 -0.44 -2.72
CA GLU A 42 -20.79 -1.11 -3.80
C GLU A 42 -19.32 -0.64 -3.90
N LYS A 43 -19.10 0.68 -3.82
CA LYS A 43 -17.76 1.24 -3.84
C LYS A 43 -16.88 0.74 -2.69
N ASN A 44 -17.42 0.64 -1.48
CA ASN A 44 -16.66 0.14 -0.33
C ASN A 44 -16.33 -1.36 -0.49
N ARG A 45 -17.26 -2.14 -1.09
CA ARG A 45 -16.98 -3.54 -1.42
C ARG A 45 -15.86 -3.63 -2.46
N ALA A 46 -15.98 -2.85 -3.56
CA ALA A 46 -14.96 -2.80 -4.60
C ALA A 46 -13.58 -2.41 -4.06
N GLN A 47 -13.51 -1.44 -3.16
CA GLN A 47 -12.27 -1.06 -2.49
C GLN A 47 -11.71 -2.20 -1.62
N SER A 48 -12.56 -2.86 -0.84
CA SER A 48 -12.12 -3.97 0.01
C SER A 48 -11.68 -5.18 -0.82
N VAL A 49 -12.48 -5.61 -1.81
CA VAL A 49 -12.12 -6.71 -2.72
C VAL A 49 -10.84 -6.37 -3.48
N GLY A 50 -10.77 -5.16 -4.04
CA GLY A 50 -9.63 -4.70 -4.84
C GLY A 50 -8.33 -4.66 -4.06
N ALA A 51 -8.36 -4.15 -2.81
CA ALA A 51 -7.17 -4.09 -1.97
C ALA A 51 -6.58 -5.48 -1.69
N TRP A 52 -7.43 -6.46 -1.36
CA TRP A 52 -6.98 -7.82 -1.10
C TRP A 52 -6.61 -8.60 -2.36
N LEU A 53 -7.29 -8.37 -3.48
CA LEU A 53 -6.92 -8.91 -4.78
C LEU A 53 -5.53 -8.42 -5.20
N LEU A 54 -5.30 -7.10 -5.09
CA LEU A 54 -4.00 -6.49 -5.41
C LEU A 54 -2.90 -7.01 -4.48
N PHE A 55 -3.19 -7.17 -3.18
CA PHE A 55 -2.25 -7.75 -2.23
C PHE A 55 -1.86 -9.18 -2.62
N THR A 56 -2.83 -10.05 -2.91
CA THR A 56 -2.57 -11.43 -3.33
C THR A 56 -1.69 -11.47 -4.57
N TYR A 57 -1.99 -10.63 -5.55
CA TYR A 57 -1.21 -10.51 -6.78
C TYR A 57 0.21 -9.96 -6.52
N SER A 58 0.34 -8.92 -5.70
CA SER A 58 1.63 -8.32 -5.35
C SER A 58 2.52 -9.28 -4.56
N LEU A 59 1.90 -10.06 -3.66
CA LEU A 59 2.60 -11.11 -2.91
C LEU A 59 3.13 -12.21 -3.84
N HIS A 60 2.34 -12.63 -4.85
CA HIS A 60 2.82 -13.57 -5.87
C HIS A 60 4.05 -13.03 -6.61
N ARG A 61 4.07 -11.72 -6.92
CA ARG A 61 5.22 -11.10 -7.60
C ARG A 61 6.44 -10.91 -6.69
N TRP A 62 6.21 -10.81 -5.38
CA TRP A 62 7.26 -10.67 -4.38
C TRP A 62 7.92 -12.01 -4.04
N LEU A 63 7.13 -13.08 -3.96
CA LEU A 63 7.62 -14.41 -3.61
C LEU A 63 8.49 -14.99 -4.75
N PRO A 64 9.62 -15.65 -4.44
CA PRO A 64 10.41 -16.33 -5.45
C PRO A 64 9.59 -17.45 -6.10
N VAL A 65 9.72 -17.58 -7.42
CA VAL A 65 9.12 -18.71 -8.16
C VAL A 65 9.66 -20.02 -7.56
N SER A 66 8.74 -20.88 -7.14
CA SER A 66 9.07 -22.16 -6.51
C SER A 66 10.00 -23.00 -7.43
N GLY A 67 11.26 -23.19 -7.01
CA GLY A 67 12.25 -24.00 -7.70
C GLY A 67 13.56 -23.32 -8.07
N GLN A 68 13.71 -22.04 -7.82
CA GLN A 68 14.99 -21.33 -7.93
C GLN A 68 15.45 -20.88 -6.55
N ASP A 69 16.73 -21.20 -6.25
CA ASP A 69 17.40 -20.79 -5.02
C ASP A 69 17.20 -19.29 -4.72
N LYS A 70 17.30 -18.93 -3.44
CA LYS A 70 17.16 -17.58 -2.83
C LYS A 70 17.98 -16.43 -3.48
N GLN A 71 18.55 -16.61 -4.65
CA GLN A 71 19.03 -15.54 -5.51
C GLN A 71 17.81 -15.01 -6.25
N MET A 72 17.30 -13.85 -5.78
CA MET A 72 16.36 -13.05 -6.56
C MET A 72 16.86 -13.01 -8.00
N SER A 73 16.02 -13.44 -8.97
CA SER A 73 16.40 -13.33 -10.38
C SER A 73 16.79 -11.89 -10.66
N GLU A 74 17.85 -11.65 -11.43
CA GLU A 74 18.28 -10.30 -11.83
C GLU A 74 17.10 -9.49 -12.40
N GLU A 75 16.14 -10.13 -13.03
CA GLU A 75 14.90 -9.52 -13.51
C GLU A 75 13.97 -9.03 -12.36
N ALA A 76 13.91 -9.71 -11.22
CA ALA A 76 13.15 -9.25 -10.05
C ALA A 76 13.89 -8.12 -9.36
N ALA A 77 15.21 -8.20 -9.27
CA ALA A 77 16.06 -7.11 -8.76
C ALA A 77 16.00 -5.87 -9.66
N ASP A 78 16.02 -6.02 -10.98
CA ASP A 78 15.85 -4.93 -11.95
C ASP A 78 14.45 -4.29 -11.88
N ARG A 79 13.40 -5.10 -11.69
CA ARG A 79 12.03 -4.59 -11.51
C ARG A 79 11.85 -3.88 -10.16
N MET A 80 12.60 -4.26 -9.14
CA MET A 80 12.60 -3.64 -7.82
C MET A 80 13.49 -2.39 -7.78
N SER A 81 14.60 -2.38 -8.52
CA SER A 81 15.49 -1.20 -8.65
C SER A 81 14.92 -0.13 -9.58
N ALA A 82 14.07 -0.48 -10.53
CA ALA A 82 13.33 0.49 -11.35
C ALA A 82 12.37 1.37 -10.50
N GLY A 83 12.12 0.99 -9.24
CA GLY A 83 11.36 1.76 -8.27
C GLY A 83 12.11 2.89 -7.56
N LEU A 84 13.42 3.02 -7.77
CA LEU A 84 14.26 4.04 -7.11
C LEU A 84 14.76 5.07 -8.12
N ALA A 85 13.87 5.86 -8.71
CA ALA A 85 14.27 7.05 -9.44
C ALA A 85 14.55 8.17 -8.42
N GLU A 86 15.83 8.50 -8.19
CA GLU A 86 16.21 9.75 -7.55
C GLU A 86 15.85 10.89 -8.50
N THR A 87 14.80 11.62 -8.20
CA THR A 87 14.52 12.88 -8.89
C THR A 87 15.19 14.02 -8.13
N GLN A 88 15.97 14.83 -8.84
CA GLN A 88 16.76 15.94 -8.29
C GLN A 88 15.96 17.08 -7.65
N ASP A 89 14.61 17.05 -7.67
CA ASP A 89 13.83 18.24 -7.36
C ASP A 89 12.87 18.17 -6.14
N ARG A 90 12.47 17.00 -5.61
CA ARG A 90 11.66 16.89 -4.38
C ARG A 90 11.69 15.46 -3.84
N GLY A 91 12.48 15.19 -2.84
CA GLY A 91 12.43 13.93 -2.09
C GLY A 91 12.66 12.67 -2.96
N VAL A 92 12.54 11.49 -2.38
CA VAL A 92 12.67 10.24 -3.15
C VAL A 92 11.35 9.96 -3.85
N ALA A 93 11.36 9.92 -5.19
CA ALA A 93 10.18 9.61 -5.99
C ALA A 93 9.64 8.21 -5.66
N LEU A 94 8.32 8.10 -5.51
CA LEU A 94 7.64 6.81 -5.36
C LEU A 94 7.43 6.19 -6.74
N ALA A 95 8.09 5.08 -7.00
CA ALA A 95 7.79 4.31 -8.19
C ALA A 95 6.67 3.31 -7.92
N VAL A 96 5.62 3.39 -8.69
CA VAL A 96 4.41 2.59 -8.55
C VAL A 96 4.16 1.82 -9.84
N THR A 97 3.94 0.50 -9.74
CA THR A 97 3.50 -0.31 -10.88
C THR A 97 1.97 -0.36 -10.89
N GLU A 98 1.37 0.06 -11.99
CA GLU A 98 -0.08 0.08 -12.15
C GLU A 98 -0.63 -1.15 -12.84
N PHE A 99 -1.81 -1.58 -12.39
CA PHE A 99 -2.54 -2.72 -12.93
C PHE A 99 -4.03 -2.39 -13.11
N THR A 100 -4.68 -3.15 -14.00
CA THR A 100 -6.15 -3.20 -14.11
C THR A 100 -6.64 -4.51 -13.48
N VAL A 101 -7.88 -4.52 -13.00
CA VAL A 101 -8.52 -5.72 -12.44
C VAL A 101 -8.45 -6.89 -13.43
N GLU A 102 -8.75 -6.66 -14.70
CA GLU A 102 -8.73 -7.73 -15.72
C GLU A 102 -7.35 -8.33 -15.93
N LYS A 103 -6.29 -7.49 -15.91
CA LYS A 103 -4.92 -8.00 -16.01
C LYS A 103 -4.57 -8.87 -14.81
N VAL A 104 -4.86 -8.42 -13.60
CA VAL A 104 -4.61 -9.15 -12.35
C VAL A 104 -5.36 -10.49 -12.36
N LEU A 105 -6.65 -10.49 -12.69
CA LEU A 105 -7.46 -11.69 -12.76
C LEU A 105 -6.96 -12.68 -13.82
N LYS A 106 -6.55 -12.18 -14.98
CA LYS A 106 -5.98 -13.01 -16.06
C LYS A 106 -4.71 -13.71 -15.60
N GLU A 107 -3.78 -12.97 -14.98
CA GLU A 107 -2.50 -13.52 -14.53
C GLU A 107 -2.69 -14.51 -13.38
N LEU A 108 -3.50 -14.19 -12.36
CA LEU A 108 -3.78 -15.12 -11.26
C LEU A 108 -4.50 -16.41 -11.72
N ARG A 109 -5.37 -16.32 -12.74
CA ARG A 109 -6.03 -17.50 -13.30
C ARG A 109 -5.10 -18.38 -14.13
N ALA A 110 -4.05 -17.81 -14.70
CA ALA A 110 -3.06 -18.55 -15.46
C ALA A 110 -2.12 -19.38 -14.59
N LEU A 111 -2.06 -19.09 -13.28
CA LEU A 111 -1.22 -19.84 -12.34
C LEU A 111 -1.69 -21.31 -12.23
N PRO A 112 -0.78 -22.28 -12.14
CA PRO A 112 -1.09 -23.66 -11.77
C PRO A 112 -1.90 -23.72 -10.46
N LEU A 113 -2.75 -24.74 -10.31
CA LEU A 113 -3.56 -24.90 -9.09
C LEU A 113 -2.69 -24.95 -7.83
N THR A 114 -1.59 -25.66 -7.87
CA THR A 114 -0.63 -25.76 -6.74
C THR A 114 -0.04 -24.41 -6.35
N GLU A 115 0.28 -23.57 -7.33
CA GLU A 115 0.78 -22.20 -7.04
C GLU A 115 -0.31 -21.32 -6.44
N ARG A 116 -1.56 -21.43 -6.90
CA ARG A 116 -2.69 -20.71 -6.31
C ARG A 116 -2.96 -21.12 -4.86
N GLU A 117 -2.90 -22.43 -4.57
CA GLU A 117 -3.05 -22.96 -3.21
C GLU A 117 -1.91 -22.47 -2.30
N ASN A 118 -0.67 -22.51 -2.77
CA ASN A 118 0.49 -21.97 -2.05
C ASN A 118 0.36 -20.46 -1.81
N LEU A 119 -0.12 -19.72 -2.79
CA LEU A 119 -0.33 -18.28 -2.68
C LEU A 119 -1.43 -17.96 -1.64
N LEU A 120 -2.55 -18.69 -1.66
CA LEU A 120 -3.62 -18.53 -0.65
C LEU A 120 -3.12 -18.87 0.75
N TRP A 121 -2.27 -19.88 0.90
CA TRP A 121 -1.63 -20.21 2.17
C TRP A 121 -0.65 -19.11 2.60
N ALA A 122 0.18 -18.61 1.69
CA ALA A 122 1.14 -17.54 1.95
C ALA A 122 0.46 -16.20 2.29
N SER A 123 -0.70 -15.91 1.69
CA SER A 123 -1.48 -14.68 1.91
C SER A 123 -2.34 -14.70 3.18
N LYS A 124 -2.25 -15.76 3.99
CA LYS A 124 -2.99 -15.82 5.25
C LYS A 124 -2.49 -14.77 6.23
N VAL A 125 -3.40 -13.93 6.71
CA VAL A 125 -3.07 -12.82 7.59
C VAL A 125 -3.66 -13.00 8.99
N CYS A 126 -2.96 -12.44 9.97
CA CYS A 126 -3.45 -12.18 11.31
C CYS A 126 -3.59 -10.67 11.52
N ILE A 127 -4.36 -10.27 12.51
CA ILE A 127 -4.53 -8.87 12.89
C ILE A 127 -3.73 -8.63 14.17
N GLY A 128 -2.86 -7.63 14.15
CA GLY A 128 -2.10 -7.20 15.31
C GLY A 128 -2.94 -6.41 16.31
N GLU A 129 -2.36 -6.09 17.45
CA GLU A 129 -3.02 -5.44 18.59
C GLU A 129 -3.73 -4.13 18.22
N HIS A 130 -3.14 -3.35 17.29
CA HIS A 130 -3.71 -2.07 16.82
C HIS A 130 -4.39 -2.19 15.44
N GLY A 131 -4.77 -3.40 15.03
CA GLY A 131 -5.51 -3.63 13.78
C GLY A 131 -4.66 -3.71 12.51
N LYS A 132 -3.33 -3.52 12.58
CA LYS A 132 -2.44 -3.70 11.42
C LYS A 132 -2.37 -5.18 11.04
N PRO A 133 -2.68 -5.56 9.78
CA PRO A 133 -2.55 -6.94 9.33
C PRO A 133 -1.09 -7.32 9.13
N TYR A 134 -0.75 -8.57 9.42
CA TYR A 134 0.56 -9.17 9.16
C TYR A 134 0.40 -10.58 8.61
N LEU A 135 1.41 -11.06 7.87
CA LEU A 135 1.40 -12.41 7.33
C LEU A 135 1.67 -13.46 8.40
N GLN A 136 0.79 -14.45 8.51
CA GLN A 136 0.92 -15.51 9.50
C GLN A 136 2.13 -16.42 9.20
N ASN A 137 2.40 -16.67 7.94
CA ASN A 137 3.35 -17.69 7.49
C ASN A 137 4.66 -17.11 6.90
N ASN A 138 4.79 -15.77 6.85
CA ASN A 138 5.93 -15.07 6.26
C ASN A 138 6.27 -13.82 7.09
N SER A 139 6.89 -14.01 8.25
CA SER A 139 7.18 -12.92 9.20
C SER A 139 8.17 -11.86 8.69
N ASP A 140 8.95 -12.22 7.67
CA ASP A 140 9.98 -11.35 7.09
C ASP A 140 9.44 -10.50 5.92
N ILE A 141 8.16 -10.66 5.60
CA ILE A 141 7.48 -9.89 4.57
C ILE A 141 6.48 -8.95 5.26
N PHE A 142 6.71 -7.67 5.09
CA PHE A 142 5.82 -6.62 5.60
C PHE A 142 4.97 -6.07 4.47
N PHE A 143 3.72 -5.78 4.76
CA PHE A 143 2.83 -5.17 3.78
C PHE A 143 1.90 -4.15 4.40
N ASN A 144 1.39 -3.27 3.55
CA ASN A 144 0.34 -2.34 3.92
C ASN A 144 -0.57 -2.04 2.73
N LEU A 145 -1.82 -1.70 3.01
CA LEU A 145 -2.87 -1.42 2.02
C LEU A 145 -3.49 -0.06 2.28
N SER A 146 -3.82 0.65 1.21
CA SER A 146 -4.62 1.86 1.25
C SER A 146 -5.57 1.92 0.07
N HIS A 147 -6.62 2.72 0.19
CA HIS A 147 -7.56 2.96 -0.91
C HIS A 147 -8.15 4.37 -0.81
N SER A 148 -8.36 4.99 -1.96
CA SER A 148 -9.07 6.26 -2.06
C SER A 148 -9.70 6.37 -3.44
N GLY A 149 -10.95 6.88 -3.50
CA GLY A 149 -11.62 7.05 -4.78
C GLY A 149 -11.71 5.73 -5.56
N ASP A 150 -11.10 5.69 -6.71
CA ASP A 150 -11.17 4.60 -7.68
C ASP A 150 -9.92 3.71 -7.69
N TYR A 151 -8.98 3.98 -6.76
CA TYR A 151 -7.72 3.25 -6.66
C TYR A 151 -7.51 2.57 -5.31
N VAL A 152 -6.79 1.45 -5.37
CA VAL A 152 -6.18 0.78 -4.22
C VAL A 152 -4.67 0.75 -4.40
N LEU A 153 -3.94 0.85 -3.29
CA LEU A 153 -2.49 0.85 -3.22
C LEU A 153 -2.03 -0.28 -2.30
N CYS A 154 -1.02 -1.02 -2.72
CA CYS A 154 -0.38 -2.06 -1.92
C CYS A 154 1.13 -1.83 -1.88
N GLY A 155 1.70 -1.83 -0.69
CA GLY A 155 3.13 -1.86 -0.46
C GLY A 155 3.57 -3.18 0.16
N ILE A 156 4.63 -3.78 -0.37
CA ILE A 156 5.31 -4.95 0.20
C ILE A 156 6.79 -4.61 0.34
N ALA A 157 7.40 -4.98 1.47
CA ALA A 157 8.81 -4.71 1.73
C ALA A 157 9.45 -5.78 2.65
N ASP A 158 10.79 -5.73 2.73
CA ASP A 158 11.61 -6.53 3.65
C ASP A 158 11.69 -5.95 5.07
N ARG A 159 10.94 -4.87 5.34
CA ARG A 159 10.86 -4.18 6.63
C ARG A 159 9.54 -3.46 6.80
N GLN A 160 9.32 -2.86 7.98
CA GLN A 160 8.08 -2.14 8.26
C GLN A 160 7.78 -1.10 7.18
N ILE A 161 6.59 -1.22 6.60
CA ILE A 161 6.08 -0.34 5.55
C ILE A 161 4.67 0.15 5.91
N GLY A 162 4.39 1.41 5.55
CA GLY A 162 3.05 1.96 5.49
C GLY A 162 2.86 2.68 4.17
N VAL A 163 1.70 2.54 3.56
CA VAL A 163 1.34 3.24 2.32
C VAL A 163 0.04 3.98 2.49
N ASP A 164 -0.09 5.11 1.80
CA ASP A 164 -1.34 5.83 1.73
C ASP A 164 -1.57 6.41 0.33
N ILE A 165 -2.86 6.53 -0.04
CA ILE A 165 -3.32 7.16 -1.27
C ILE A 165 -4.50 8.07 -0.94
N GLN A 166 -4.46 9.32 -1.43
CA GLN A 166 -5.50 10.32 -1.21
C GLN A 166 -5.97 10.91 -2.53
N LYS A 167 -7.27 10.81 -2.82
CA LYS A 167 -7.90 11.55 -3.93
C LYS A 167 -8.00 13.02 -3.57
N ARG A 168 -7.43 13.91 -4.40
CA ARG A 168 -7.59 15.35 -4.26
C ARG A 168 -9.05 15.75 -4.51
N HIS A 169 -9.52 16.74 -3.80
CA HIS A 169 -10.86 17.31 -3.97
C HIS A 169 -10.86 18.79 -3.55
N ASP A 170 -11.87 19.54 -4.02
CA ASP A 170 -12.01 20.97 -3.77
C ASP A 170 -12.75 21.32 -2.47
N LYS A 171 -13.08 20.33 -1.64
CA LYS A 171 -13.72 20.59 -0.35
C LYS A 171 -12.75 21.33 0.57
N ASP A 172 -13.29 22.24 1.38
CA ASP A 172 -12.50 22.93 2.40
C ASP A 172 -11.88 21.93 3.39
N VAL A 173 -10.58 21.96 3.48
CA VAL A 173 -9.76 21.13 4.39
C VAL A 173 -9.07 21.94 5.48
N SER A 174 -9.33 23.24 5.57
CA SER A 174 -8.62 24.16 6.48
C SER A 174 -8.66 23.69 7.93
N GLY A 175 -9.82 23.27 8.42
CA GLY A 175 -9.98 22.80 9.80
C GLY A 175 -9.27 21.48 10.09
N VAL A 176 -9.07 20.60 9.08
CA VAL A 176 -8.27 19.40 9.23
C VAL A 176 -6.79 19.73 9.13
N LYS A 177 -6.41 20.60 8.18
CA LYS A 177 -5.02 21.07 8.01
C LYS A 177 -4.51 21.69 9.32
N GLU A 178 -5.28 22.53 9.99
CA GLU A 178 -4.90 23.12 11.27
C GLU A 178 -4.66 22.05 12.36
N LYS A 179 -5.51 21.04 12.43
CA LYS A 179 -5.40 19.97 13.43
C LYS A 179 -4.19 19.06 13.24
N ILE A 180 -3.77 18.83 12.00
CA ILE A 180 -2.64 17.93 11.71
C ILE A 180 -1.31 18.69 11.57
N HIS A 181 -1.34 20.03 11.59
CA HIS A 181 -0.16 20.85 11.36
C HIS A 181 0.93 20.61 12.42
N ASN A 182 2.18 20.42 11.94
CA ASN A 182 3.37 20.43 12.77
C ASN A 182 4.27 21.61 12.32
N ALA A 183 4.80 22.38 13.27
CA ALA A 183 5.64 23.55 12.98
C ALA A 183 6.94 23.19 12.21
N GLN A 184 7.32 21.92 12.16
CA GLN A 184 8.48 21.41 11.41
C GLN A 184 8.11 20.87 10.02
N ASP A 185 6.83 20.89 9.60
CA ASP A 185 6.44 20.51 8.25
C ASP A 185 7.12 21.42 7.22
N LYS A 186 7.68 20.82 6.15
CA LYS A 186 8.38 21.50 5.07
C LYS A 186 7.61 21.53 3.75
N ASP A 187 6.32 21.26 3.79
CA ASP A 187 5.42 21.37 2.65
C ASP A 187 4.12 22.00 3.08
N GLU A 188 3.40 22.61 2.14
CA GLU A 188 2.10 23.24 2.37
C GLU A 188 0.93 22.46 1.75
N ASP A 189 1.23 21.47 0.90
CA ASP A 189 0.23 20.63 0.27
C ASP A 189 -0.45 19.72 1.30
N PHE A 190 -1.70 20.06 1.64
CA PHE A 190 -2.48 19.30 2.62
C PHE A 190 -2.54 17.81 2.32
N PHE A 191 -2.82 17.43 1.06
CA PHE A 191 -2.98 16.02 0.70
C PHE A 191 -1.67 15.24 0.83
N LEU A 192 -0.55 15.88 0.52
CA LEU A 192 0.77 15.28 0.67
C LEU A 192 1.12 15.10 2.16
N LEU A 193 0.94 16.14 2.96
CA LEU A 193 1.18 16.08 4.41
C LEU A 193 0.28 15.04 5.08
N PHE A 194 -1.02 15.05 4.76
CA PHE A 194 -1.98 14.10 5.33
C PHE A 194 -1.62 12.66 4.96
N SER A 195 -1.38 12.40 3.66
CA SER A 195 -1.01 11.07 3.18
C SER A 195 0.31 10.57 3.78
N ALA A 196 1.34 11.42 3.89
CA ALA A 196 2.61 11.06 4.50
C ALA A 196 2.47 10.70 5.99
N LYS A 197 1.69 11.48 6.74
CA LYS A 197 1.41 11.22 8.17
C LYS A 197 0.60 9.94 8.37
N GLU A 198 -0.41 9.71 7.54
CA GLU A 198 -1.19 8.45 7.52
C GLU A 198 -0.30 7.24 7.19
N ALA A 199 0.55 7.34 6.16
CA ALA A 199 1.48 6.27 5.81
C ALA A 199 2.45 5.97 6.97
N PHE A 200 2.93 6.99 7.68
CA PHE A 200 3.78 6.80 8.86
C PHE A 200 3.04 6.07 9.99
N CYS A 201 1.81 6.48 10.33
CA CYS A 201 0.99 5.79 11.34
C CYS A 201 0.70 4.33 10.97
N LYS A 202 0.44 4.06 9.68
CA LYS A 202 0.28 2.69 9.16
C LYS A 202 1.58 1.91 9.22
N CYS A 203 2.74 2.56 9.02
CA CYS A 203 4.05 1.94 9.12
C CYS A 203 4.34 1.48 10.55
N THR A 204 4.17 2.36 11.55
CA THR A 204 4.38 2.03 12.96
C THR A 204 3.35 1.06 13.52
N GLY A 205 2.18 0.95 12.87
CA GLY A 205 1.11 0.05 13.28
C GLY A 205 0.19 0.59 14.38
N GLU A 206 0.37 1.82 14.82
CA GLU A 206 -0.47 2.45 15.87
C GLU A 206 -1.80 3.00 15.33
N GLY A 207 -1.93 3.03 14.00
CA GLY A 207 -3.14 3.51 13.33
C GLY A 207 -3.41 4.99 13.62
N LEU A 208 -4.68 5.39 13.49
CA LEU A 208 -5.14 6.77 13.73
C LEU A 208 -5.24 7.16 15.22
N GLN A 209 -4.73 6.35 16.14
CA GLN A 209 -4.65 6.71 17.56
C GLN A 209 -3.51 7.71 17.84
N ARG A 210 -2.50 7.75 16.94
CA ARG A 210 -1.41 8.73 17.03
C ARG A 210 -1.89 10.10 16.57
N ASP A 211 -1.54 11.14 17.33
CA ASP A 211 -1.84 12.52 16.96
C ASP A 211 -0.96 12.94 15.76
N LEU A 212 -1.61 13.23 14.64
CA LEU A 212 -0.93 13.61 13.39
C LEU A 212 -0.16 14.95 13.52
N SER A 213 -0.51 15.81 14.48
CA SER A 213 0.24 17.05 14.74
C SER A 213 1.62 16.81 15.35
N HIS A 214 1.86 15.63 15.92
CA HIS A 214 3.20 15.25 16.41
C HIS A 214 4.13 14.81 15.28
N ILE A 215 3.60 14.53 14.09
CA ILE A 215 4.38 14.03 12.98
C ILE A 215 4.83 15.18 12.09
N ALA A 216 6.14 15.38 11.96
CA ALA A 216 6.75 16.32 11.03
C ALA A 216 7.11 15.64 9.72
N VAL A 217 6.85 16.32 8.60
CA VAL A 217 7.14 15.85 7.23
C VAL A 217 8.13 16.78 6.57
N ASP A 218 9.25 16.24 6.10
CA ASP A 218 10.26 16.94 5.29
C ASP A 218 10.36 16.24 3.94
N CYS A 219 9.58 16.75 2.98
CA CYS A 219 9.51 16.19 1.62
C CYS A 219 10.82 16.37 0.85
N GLU A 220 11.59 17.43 1.12
CA GLU A 220 12.86 17.68 0.46
C GLU A 220 13.90 16.63 0.86
N LYS A 221 13.92 16.23 2.12
CA LYS A 221 14.81 15.18 2.63
C LYS A 221 14.24 13.78 2.49
N GLY A 222 12.99 13.62 2.06
CA GLY A 222 12.31 12.34 2.04
C GLY A 222 12.22 11.70 3.42
N MET A 223 11.82 12.47 4.43
CA MET A 223 11.76 12.02 5.82
C MET A 223 10.43 12.38 6.49
N VAL A 224 10.00 11.47 7.35
CA VAL A 224 8.90 11.70 8.29
C VAL A 224 9.37 11.33 9.69
N LYS A 225 8.99 12.13 10.69
CA LYS A 225 9.44 11.92 12.07
C LYS A 225 8.35 12.29 13.06
N ASP A 226 8.12 11.47 14.07
CA ASP A 226 7.38 11.84 15.26
C ASP A 226 8.27 12.70 16.18
N THR A 227 7.84 13.91 16.45
CA THR A 227 8.59 14.90 17.23
C THR A 227 8.52 14.63 18.74
N VAL A 228 7.61 13.76 19.20
CA VAL A 228 7.41 13.37 20.59
C VAL A 228 8.17 12.07 20.92
N THR A 229 7.97 11.01 20.12
CA THR A 229 8.61 9.72 20.37
C THR A 229 10.02 9.64 19.78
N GLY A 230 10.32 10.44 18.76
CA GLY A 230 11.58 10.40 18.03
C GLY A 230 11.63 9.37 16.91
N ASP A 231 10.59 8.55 16.74
CA ASP A 231 10.50 7.59 15.64
C ASP A 231 10.59 8.33 14.30
N ALA A 232 11.33 7.75 13.36
CA ALA A 232 11.50 8.37 12.05
C ALA A 232 11.50 7.31 10.95
N GLY A 233 11.04 7.71 9.77
CA GLY A 233 11.01 6.86 8.58
C GLY A 233 11.43 7.60 7.33
N ARG A 234 11.82 6.83 6.32
CA ARG A 234 12.08 7.35 4.97
C ARG A 234 10.76 7.47 4.22
N LEU A 235 10.50 8.65 3.68
CA LEU A 235 9.30 8.99 2.91
C LEU A 235 9.59 8.93 1.42
N PHE A 236 8.67 8.30 0.69
CA PHE A 236 8.58 8.30 -0.77
C PHE A 236 7.23 8.86 -1.14
N ALA A 237 7.17 9.74 -2.13
CA ALA A 237 5.92 10.38 -2.54
C ALA A 237 5.81 10.47 -4.05
N GLY A 238 4.58 10.45 -4.54
CA GLY A 238 4.24 10.59 -5.96
C GLY A 238 2.82 11.12 -6.15
N THR A 239 2.50 11.46 -7.39
CA THR A 239 1.15 11.88 -7.79
C THR A 239 0.71 11.12 -9.03
N HIS A 240 -0.59 10.82 -9.12
CA HIS A 240 -1.19 10.16 -10.26
C HIS A 240 -2.65 10.61 -10.43
N GLU A 241 -3.02 11.15 -11.58
CA GLU A 241 -4.41 11.48 -11.97
C GLU A 241 -5.24 12.19 -10.86
N GLY A 242 -4.65 13.17 -10.18
CA GLY A 242 -5.32 13.87 -9.07
C GLY A 242 -5.30 13.12 -7.74
N TYR A 243 -4.47 12.11 -7.60
CA TYR A 243 -4.17 11.43 -6.34
C TYR A 243 -2.77 11.78 -5.86
N VAL A 244 -2.58 11.73 -4.54
CA VAL A 244 -1.28 11.72 -3.88
C VAL A 244 -1.05 10.32 -3.34
N GLU A 245 0.14 9.80 -3.54
CA GLU A 245 0.56 8.48 -3.09
C GLU A 245 1.82 8.61 -2.25
N THR A 246 1.86 7.95 -1.12
CA THR A 246 3.01 7.96 -0.21
C THR A 246 3.31 6.56 0.29
N ALA A 247 4.61 6.31 0.52
CA ALA A 247 5.09 5.16 1.25
C ALA A 247 6.09 5.60 2.30
N VAL A 248 6.05 4.98 3.46
CA VAL A 248 7.00 5.19 4.55
C VAL A 248 7.60 3.85 4.95
N ILE A 249 8.92 3.83 5.16
CA ILE A 249 9.69 2.68 5.63
C ILE A 249 10.48 3.07 6.87
N ILE A 250 10.50 2.16 7.85
CA ILE A 250 11.28 2.27 9.09
C ILE A 250 12.29 1.13 9.17
#